data_9cfa422ced0a2b676b4a51f3f8b3c8e7
#
_entry.id   9cfa422ced0a2b676b4a51f3f8b3c8e7
#
_cell.length_a   1.000
_cell.length_b   1.000
_cell.length_c   1.000
_cell.angle_alpha   90.00
_cell.angle_beta   90.00
_cell.angle_gamma   90.00
#
_symmetry.space_group_name_H-M   'P 1'
#
loop_
_entity.id
_entity.type
_entity.pdbx_description
1 polymer ?
#
loop_
_entity_poly.entity_id
_entity_poly.type
_entity_poly.pdbx_seq_one_letter_code
_entity_poly.pdbx_strand_id
1 'polypeptide(L)'
;TVAALATRRRALFVALAASWAIQFAIVMLAVMLAEGLGVEAPLAVWLFAWPLAKILAVAPISLGGIGVREASLAGLMAPFGADPAGVVAASLIWQGVLFVTGALGAAAWLISTSVGKRA
;
A
#
# COMPACT_ATOMS: atom_id res chain seq x y z
N THR A 1 -31.85 0.35 18.59
CA THR A 1 -32.05 -0.98 19.20
C THR A 1 -30.68 -1.65 19.43
N VAL A 2 -30.61 -2.50 20.46
CA VAL A 2 -29.40 -3.24 20.84
C VAL A 2 -28.92 -4.15 19.71
N ALA A 3 -29.85 -4.78 18.99
CA ALA A 3 -29.56 -5.65 17.85
C ALA A 3 -28.88 -4.86 16.69
N ALA A 4 -29.37 -3.67 16.38
CA ALA A 4 -28.79 -2.82 15.36
C ALA A 4 -27.36 -2.37 15.73
N LEU A 5 -27.12 -2.03 16.99
CA LEU A 5 -25.79 -1.68 17.51
C LEU A 5 -24.83 -2.86 17.47
N ALA A 6 -25.29 -4.06 17.83
CA ALA A 6 -24.49 -5.28 17.78
C ALA A 6 -24.09 -5.63 16.33
N THR A 7 -25.01 -5.53 15.39
CA THR A 7 -24.75 -5.74 13.96
C THR A 7 -23.74 -4.71 13.42
N ARG A 8 -23.87 -3.45 13.84
CA ARG A 8 -22.97 -2.38 13.44
C ARG A 8 -21.55 -2.59 13.98
N ARG A 9 -21.42 -3.02 15.24
CA ARG A 9 -20.12 -3.38 15.84
C ARG A 9 -19.47 -4.54 15.11
N ARG A 10 -20.25 -5.55 14.78
CA ARG A 10 -19.76 -6.72 14.03
C ARG A 10 -19.26 -6.32 12.64
N ALA A 11 -19.99 -5.47 11.92
CA ALA A 11 -19.61 -4.95 10.63
C ALA A 11 -18.31 -4.13 10.72
N LEU A 12 -18.15 -3.30 11.74
CA LEU A 12 -16.92 -2.54 11.98
C LEU A 12 -15.72 -3.46 12.25
N PHE A 13 -15.92 -4.49 13.07
CA PHE A 13 -14.89 -5.48 13.37
C PHE A 13 -14.44 -6.23 12.11
N VAL A 14 -15.38 -6.67 11.29
CA VAL A 14 -15.09 -7.36 10.02
C VAL A 14 -14.37 -6.42 9.06
N ALA A 15 -14.81 -5.17 8.95
CA ALA A 15 -14.16 -4.17 8.09
C ALA A 15 -12.73 -3.89 8.54
N LEU A 16 -12.49 -3.73 9.83
CA LEU A 16 -11.15 -3.52 10.38
C LEU A 16 -10.25 -4.74 10.14
N ALA A 17 -10.76 -5.94 10.40
CA ALA A 17 -10.02 -7.18 10.17
C ALA A 17 -9.65 -7.34 8.69
N ALA A 18 -10.59 -7.07 7.79
CA ALA A 18 -10.34 -7.09 6.35
C ALA A 18 -9.29 -6.05 5.93
N SER A 19 -9.36 -4.83 6.46
CA SER A 19 -8.38 -3.77 6.20
C SER A 19 -6.99 -4.15 6.67
N TRP A 20 -6.87 -4.73 7.85
CA TRP A 20 -5.60 -5.21 8.38
C TRP A 20 -5.03 -6.35 7.52
N ALA A 21 -5.88 -7.30 7.11
CA ALA A 21 -5.48 -8.41 6.26
C ALA A 21 -4.96 -7.90 4.90
N ILE A 22 -5.66 -6.95 4.28
CA ILE A 22 -5.25 -6.33 3.02
C ILE A 22 -3.91 -5.59 3.20
N GLN A 23 -3.77 -4.81 4.25
CA GLN A 23 -2.55 -4.06 4.53
C GLN A 23 -1.36 -5.00 4.75
N PHE A 24 -1.55 -6.08 5.48
CA PHE A 24 -0.53 -7.10 5.69
C PHE A 24 -0.14 -7.76 4.36
N ALA A 25 -1.11 -8.14 3.54
CA ALA A 25 -0.86 -8.72 2.22
C ALA A 25 -0.06 -7.76 1.32
N ILE A 26 -0.38 -6.47 1.33
CA ILE A 26 0.36 -5.44 0.58
C ILE A 26 1.81 -5.37 1.03
N VAL A 27 2.07 -5.37 2.34
CA VAL A 27 3.43 -5.34 2.87
C VAL A 27 4.18 -6.61 2.48
N MET A 28 3.54 -7.78 2.56
CA MET A 28 4.16 -9.04 2.17
C MET A 28 4.55 -9.05 0.69
N LEU A 29 3.68 -8.56 -0.18
CA LEU A 29 4.00 -8.43 -1.62
C LEU A 29 5.16 -7.47 -1.86
N ALA A 30 5.20 -6.35 -1.14
CA ALA A 30 6.30 -5.39 -1.23
C ALA A 30 7.63 -6.00 -0.77
N VAL A 31 7.61 -6.81 0.30
CA VAL A 31 8.78 -7.55 0.79
C VAL A 31 9.26 -8.55 -0.26
N MET A 32 8.37 -9.33 -0.83
CA MET A 32 8.73 -10.29 -1.89
C MET A 32 9.35 -9.59 -3.11
N LEU A 33 8.80 -8.45 -3.51
CA LEU A 33 9.34 -7.65 -4.59
C LEU A 33 10.75 -7.14 -4.27
N ALA A 34 10.94 -6.63 -3.05
CA ALA A 34 12.23 -6.12 -2.59
C ALA A 34 13.30 -7.23 -2.52
N GLU A 35 12.93 -8.39 -2.02
CA GLU A 35 13.83 -9.56 -1.99
C GLU A 35 14.25 -9.99 -3.40
N GLY A 36 13.34 -9.93 -4.36
CA GLY A 36 13.64 -10.17 -5.77
C GLY A 36 14.64 -9.17 -6.36
N LEU A 37 14.74 -7.97 -5.79
CA LEU A 37 15.71 -6.94 -6.18
C LEU A 37 17.00 -6.98 -5.34
N GLY A 38 17.16 -7.96 -4.48
CA GLY A 38 18.33 -8.11 -3.64
C GLY A 38 18.32 -7.25 -2.37
N VAL A 39 17.17 -6.70 -1.99
CA VAL A 39 17.02 -5.94 -0.74
C VAL A 39 16.75 -6.90 0.41
N GLU A 40 17.72 -7.02 1.31
CA GLU A 40 17.61 -7.87 2.50
C GLU A 40 17.32 -6.99 3.72
N ALA A 41 16.15 -7.19 4.32
CA ALA A 41 15.78 -6.56 5.59
C ALA A 41 14.79 -7.45 6.33
N PRO A 42 14.83 -7.46 7.68
CA PRO A 42 13.87 -8.22 8.47
C PRO A 42 12.43 -7.77 8.20
N LEU A 43 11.48 -8.72 8.22
CA LEU A 43 10.06 -8.43 8.04
C LEU A 43 9.55 -7.39 9.05
N ALA A 44 10.02 -7.43 10.29
CA ALA A 44 9.65 -6.48 11.33
C ALA A 44 9.98 -5.03 10.93
N VAL A 45 11.10 -4.81 10.25
CA VAL A 45 11.51 -3.48 9.74
C VAL A 45 10.52 -3.00 8.68
N TRP A 46 10.11 -3.86 7.75
CA TRP A 46 9.11 -3.54 6.74
C TRP A 46 7.75 -3.21 7.34
N LEU A 47 7.31 -3.99 8.32
CA LEU A 47 6.05 -3.76 9.01
C LEU A 47 6.01 -2.43 9.78
N PHE A 48 7.16 -1.95 10.22
CA PHE A 48 7.31 -0.65 10.87
C PHE A 48 7.47 0.48 9.84
N ALA A 49 8.41 0.34 8.91
CA ALA A 49 8.79 1.40 7.99
C ALA A 49 7.69 1.72 6.96
N TRP A 50 6.98 0.72 6.47
CA TRP A 50 5.98 0.90 5.43
C TRP A 50 4.79 1.78 5.84
N PRO A 51 4.12 1.53 6.98
CA PRO A 51 3.05 2.42 7.44
C PRO A 51 3.56 3.81 7.80
N LEU A 52 4.74 3.89 8.41
CA LEU A 52 5.32 5.17 8.81
C LEU A 52 5.68 6.03 7.60
N ALA A 53 6.24 5.42 6.56
CA ALA A 53 6.51 6.11 5.29
C ALA A 53 5.22 6.63 4.63
N LYS A 54 4.13 5.88 4.72
CA LYS A 54 2.81 6.34 4.24
C LYS A 54 2.31 7.57 5.02
N ILE A 55 2.47 7.57 6.34
CA ILE A 55 2.08 8.71 7.18
C ILE A 55 2.89 9.94 6.82
N LEU A 56 4.20 9.79 6.64
CA LEU A 56 5.09 10.89 6.23
C LEU A 56 4.74 11.41 4.83
N ALA A 57 4.32 10.54 3.94
CA ALA A 57 3.90 10.92 2.59
C ALA A 57 2.60 11.75 2.54
N VAL A 58 1.78 11.67 3.58
CA VAL A 58 0.56 12.50 3.71
C VAL A 58 0.90 13.94 4.06
N ALA A 59 2.09 14.22 4.61
CA ALA A 59 2.52 15.57 4.92
C ALA A 59 2.56 16.44 3.64
N PRO A 60 2.09 17.71 3.68
CA PRO A 60 1.96 18.56 2.50
C PRO A 60 3.31 19.16 2.03
N ILE A 61 4.33 18.30 1.94
CA ILE A 61 5.69 18.69 1.57
C ILE A 61 5.94 18.43 0.08
N SER A 62 5.15 17.53 -0.53
CA SER A 62 5.28 17.20 -1.96
C SER A 62 3.93 16.95 -2.61
N LEU A 63 3.89 17.08 -3.93
CA LEU A 63 2.71 16.81 -4.74
C LEU A 63 2.44 15.29 -4.77
N GLY A 64 1.33 14.87 -4.15
CA GLY A 64 0.87 13.48 -4.17
C GLY A 64 1.70 12.50 -3.35
N GLY A 65 2.65 12.95 -2.54
CA GLY A 65 3.51 12.10 -1.73
C GLY A 65 4.56 11.31 -2.52
N ILE A 66 4.67 11.54 -3.81
CA ILE A 66 5.68 10.90 -4.67
C ILE A 66 7.07 11.45 -4.31
N GLY A 67 8.01 10.56 -4.09
CA GLY A 67 9.37 10.90 -3.67
C GLY A 67 9.54 10.97 -2.15
N VAL A 68 8.61 11.56 -1.40
CA VAL A 68 8.67 11.61 0.08
C VAL A 68 8.52 10.21 0.66
N ARG A 69 7.60 9.41 0.15
CA ARG A 69 7.40 8.03 0.60
C ARG A 69 8.64 7.18 0.35
N GLU A 70 9.21 7.27 -0.85
CA GLU A 70 10.40 6.52 -1.26
C GLU A 70 11.61 6.93 -0.43
N ALA A 71 11.84 8.23 -0.27
CA ALA A 71 12.93 8.77 0.53
C ALA A 71 12.78 8.42 2.01
N SER A 72 11.57 8.51 2.55
CA SER A 72 11.27 8.16 3.95
C SER A 72 11.49 6.67 4.20
N LEU A 73 11.01 5.82 3.29
CA LEU A 73 11.17 4.38 3.41
C LEU A 73 12.66 4.00 3.38
N ALA A 74 13.41 4.53 2.43
CA ALA A 74 14.84 4.29 2.33
C ALA A 74 15.60 4.79 3.58
N GLY A 75 15.27 5.98 4.06
CA GLY A 75 15.88 6.55 5.26
C GLY A 75 15.56 5.77 6.54
N LEU A 76 14.33 5.29 6.68
CA LEU A 76 13.92 4.48 7.84
C LEU A 76 14.56 3.09 7.84
N MET A 77 14.81 2.53 6.66
CA MET A 77 15.38 1.18 6.54
C MET A 77 16.91 1.15 6.48
N ALA A 78 17.55 2.27 6.15
CA ALA A 78 19.02 2.35 6.05
C ALA A 78 19.76 1.92 7.33
N PRO A 79 19.35 2.31 8.55
CA PRO A 79 20.00 1.86 9.78
C PRO A 79 19.95 0.35 10.00
N PHE A 80 19.04 -0.36 9.33
CA PHE A 80 18.86 -1.81 9.44
C PHE A 80 19.57 -2.59 8.32
N GLY A 81 20.45 -1.91 7.58
CA GLY A 81 21.29 -2.54 6.57
C GLY A 81 20.67 -2.70 5.18
N ALA A 82 19.46 -2.16 4.96
CA ALA A 82 18.86 -2.18 3.64
C ALA A 82 19.53 -1.18 2.70
N ASP A 83 19.81 -1.60 1.47
CA ASP A 83 20.35 -0.72 0.44
C ASP A 83 19.33 0.35 0.05
N PRO A 84 19.63 1.65 0.23
CA PRO A 84 18.67 2.72 -0.06
C PRO A 84 18.21 2.73 -1.53
N ALA A 85 19.11 2.50 -2.46
CA ALA A 85 18.78 2.46 -3.89
C ALA A 85 17.83 1.31 -4.22
N GLY A 86 18.03 0.14 -3.63
CA GLY A 86 17.17 -1.02 -3.78
C GLY A 86 15.77 -0.78 -3.19
N VAL A 87 15.68 -0.15 -2.03
CA VAL A 87 14.41 0.21 -1.38
C VAL A 87 13.62 1.20 -2.24
N VAL A 88 14.27 2.23 -2.75
CA VAL A 88 13.64 3.21 -3.66
C VAL A 88 13.16 2.52 -4.93
N ALA A 89 13.98 1.68 -5.54
CA ALA A 89 13.60 0.93 -6.75
C ALA A 89 12.38 0.03 -6.51
N ALA A 90 12.36 -0.73 -5.43
CA ALA A 90 11.23 -1.57 -5.05
C ALA A 90 9.95 -0.74 -4.85
N SER A 91 10.07 0.38 -4.18
CA SER A 91 8.94 1.30 -3.93
C SER A 91 8.39 1.90 -5.22
N LEU A 92 9.25 2.29 -6.15
CA LEU A 92 8.85 2.83 -7.45
C LEU A 92 8.19 1.77 -8.33
N ILE A 93 8.70 0.56 -8.35
CA ILE A 93 8.08 -0.55 -9.08
C ILE A 93 6.69 -0.85 -8.49
N TRP A 94 6.58 -0.87 -7.17
CA TRP A 94 5.30 -1.02 -6.49
C TRP A 94 4.30 0.08 -6.89
N GLN A 95 4.76 1.32 -6.95
CA GLN A 95 3.95 2.46 -7.39
C GLN A 95 3.48 2.27 -8.83
N GLY A 96 4.36 1.81 -9.71
CA GLY A 96 4.02 1.48 -11.10
C GLY A 96 2.94 0.40 -11.19
N VAL A 97 3.05 -0.66 -10.39
CA VAL A 97 2.04 -1.73 -10.31
C VAL A 97 0.69 -1.16 -9.88
N LEU A 98 0.67 -0.26 -8.89
CA LEU A 98 -0.57 0.37 -8.44
C LEU A 98 -1.20 1.25 -9.54
N PHE A 99 -0.41 2.01 -10.28
CA PHE A 99 -0.91 2.82 -11.39
C PHE A 99 -1.50 1.96 -12.51
N VAL A 100 -0.82 0.89 -12.90
CA VAL A 100 -1.32 -0.04 -13.92
C VAL A 100 -2.62 -0.70 -13.45
N THR A 101 -2.65 -1.19 -12.22
CA THR A 101 -3.84 -1.82 -11.63
C THR A 101 -5.01 -0.84 -11.56
N GLY A 102 -4.74 0.41 -11.14
CA GLY A 102 -5.73 1.47 -11.09
C GLY A 102 -6.29 1.83 -12.47
N ALA A 103 -5.42 1.92 -13.47
CA ALA A 103 -5.82 2.19 -14.85
C ALA A 103 -6.70 1.07 -15.42
N LEU A 104 -6.33 -0.19 -15.19
CA LEU A 104 -7.13 -1.35 -15.60
C LEU A 104 -8.49 -1.37 -14.89
N GLY A 105 -8.52 -1.07 -13.60
CA GLY A 105 -9.77 -0.96 -12.84
C GLY A 105 -10.68 0.14 -13.38
N ALA A 106 -10.13 1.32 -13.67
CA ALA A 106 -10.86 2.44 -14.25
C ALA A 106 -11.41 2.09 -15.65
N ALA A 107 -10.61 1.44 -16.49
CA ALA A 107 -11.04 0.99 -17.80
C ALA A 107 -12.18 -0.02 -17.72
N ALA A 108 -12.06 -1.00 -16.83
CA ALA A 108 -13.10 -2.00 -16.60
C ALA A 108 -14.41 -1.35 -16.11
N TRP A 109 -14.31 -0.39 -15.20
CA TRP A 109 -15.46 0.36 -14.72
C TRP A 109 -16.15 1.16 -15.83
N LEU A 110 -15.37 1.86 -16.66
CA LEU A 110 -15.91 2.63 -17.81
C LEU A 110 -16.59 1.72 -18.82
N ILE A 111 -16.02 0.56 -19.11
CA ILE A 111 -16.60 -0.42 -20.01
C ILE A 111 -17.92 -0.95 -19.43
N SER A 112 -17.95 -1.29 -18.14
CA SER A 112 -19.15 -1.82 -17.50
C SER A 112 -20.29 -0.80 -17.45
N THR A 113 -19.98 0.48 -17.21
CA THR A 113 -20.98 1.55 -17.22
C THR A 113 -21.48 1.87 -18.62
N SER A 114 -20.62 1.80 -19.65
CA SER A 114 -21.04 2.02 -21.03
C SER A 114 -21.93 0.88 -21.54
N VAL A 115 -21.64 -0.37 -21.18
CA VAL A 115 -22.48 -1.53 -21.49
C VAL A 115 -23.82 -1.46 -20.75
N GLY A 116 -23.83 -1.06 -19.50
CA GLY A 116 -25.05 -0.86 -18.71
C GLY A 116 -25.98 0.22 -19.27
N LYS A 117 -25.45 1.27 -19.90
CA LYS A 117 -26.24 2.32 -20.54
C LYS A 117 -26.85 1.91 -21.89
N ARG A 118 -26.33 0.86 -22.53
CA ARG A 118 -26.83 0.34 -23.82
C ARG A 118 -27.89 -0.76 -23.63
N ALA A 119 -28.00 -1.28 -22.44
CA ALA A 119 -29.05 -2.21 -22.06
C ALA A 119 -30.24 -1.46 -21.46
#